data_89e0a86db85950b5928037f92c445047
#
_entry.id   89e0a86db85950b5928037f92c445047
#
_cell.length_a   1.000
_cell.length_b   1.000
_cell.length_c   1.000
_cell.angle_alpha   90.00
_cell.angle_beta   90.00
_cell.angle_gamma   90.00
#
_symmetry.space_group_name_H-M   'P 1'
#
loop_
_entity.id
_entity.type
_entity.pdbx_description
1 polymer ?
#
loop_
_entity_poly.entity_id
_entity_poly.type
_entity_poly.pdbx_seq_one_letter_code
_entity_poly.pdbx_strand_id
1 'polypeptide(L)'
;MSFDLTIKQNMDFLLDGLYLEATGSYYSATSYLTTRSKEFAAYLYKEDGSYQQVGEDKDQGNSGNKDQRYRITFLKGAVGYDHSFGKHRVAALFVADLNQIQDQNVQKGYLRNYTNYSGRMNYNYDDRYLAEAVYTRGGYNWLAPGNRWADYWGMGAAWNGHNESFVKELNIFSTLKPRISYAVTGQAICDYAEYKQSYSTSKVHVYGGPFDNKWTEENKTASRLNPEIAKKLNVGID
;
A
#
# COMPACT_ATOMS: atom_id res chain seq x y z
N MET A 1 -9.41 -16.35 -7.00
CA MET A 1 -8.29 -17.32 -7.02
C MET A 1 -7.12 -16.71 -6.28
N SER A 2 -6.50 -17.45 -5.37
CA SER A 2 -5.27 -17.02 -4.66
C SER A 2 -4.25 -18.16 -4.69
N PHE A 3 -3.00 -17.77 -4.71
CA PHE A 3 -1.86 -18.69 -4.64
C PHE A 3 -0.74 -18.00 -3.88
N ASP A 4 -0.17 -18.71 -2.89
CA ASP A 4 0.94 -18.24 -2.08
C ASP A 4 1.98 -19.36 -1.99
N LEU A 5 3.23 -19.03 -2.27
CA LEU A 5 4.38 -19.93 -2.15
C LEU A 5 5.49 -19.22 -1.41
N THR A 6 5.97 -19.86 -0.33
CA THR A 6 7.17 -19.42 0.39
C THR A 6 8.17 -20.56 0.44
N ILE A 7 9.39 -20.27 0.06
CA ILE A 7 10.53 -21.18 0.14
C ILE A 7 11.53 -20.55 1.08
N LYS A 8 11.94 -21.28 2.11
CA LYS A 8 13.00 -20.89 3.03
C LYS A 8 14.09 -21.95 3.04
N GLN A 9 15.33 -21.52 2.85
CA GLN A 9 16.51 -22.37 2.86
C GLN A 9 17.49 -21.87 3.91
N ASN A 10 17.81 -22.73 4.89
CA ASN A 10 18.92 -22.48 5.80
C ASN A 10 20.24 -22.72 5.08
N MET A 11 21.18 -21.82 5.31
CA MET A 11 22.50 -21.80 4.65
C MET A 11 23.61 -21.99 5.69
N ASP A 12 23.36 -22.75 6.75
CA ASP A 12 24.32 -22.99 7.85
C ASP A 12 25.64 -23.60 7.36
N PHE A 13 25.61 -24.26 6.20
CA PHE A 13 26.83 -24.81 5.57
C PHE A 13 27.78 -23.70 5.06
N LEU A 14 27.29 -22.46 4.85
CA LEU A 14 28.09 -21.28 4.47
C LEU A 14 28.42 -20.43 5.70
N LEU A 15 27.42 -20.17 6.54
CA LEU A 15 27.55 -19.36 7.74
C LEU A 15 26.42 -19.75 8.70
N ASP A 16 26.77 -20.15 9.92
CA ASP A 16 25.81 -20.52 10.96
C ASP A 16 24.82 -19.37 11.22
N GLY A 17 23.52 -19.69 11.13
CA GLY A 17 22.42 -18.72 11.30
C GLY A 17 22.04 -17.93 10.05
N LEU A 18 22.65 -18.20 8.90
CA LEU A 18 22.28 -17.59 7.63
C LEU A 18 21.08 -18.33 7.00
N TYR A 19 20.12 -17.59 6.47
CA TYR A 19 19.03 -18.16 5.68
C TYR A 19 18.61 -17.26 4.52
N LEU A 20 18.04 -17.89 3.51
CA LEU A 20 17.40 -17.25 2.37
C LEU A 20 15.90 -17.54 2.39
N GLU A 21 15.09 -16.59 2.01
CA GLU A 21 13.65 -16.75 1.87
C GLU A 21 13.16 -16.09 0.58
N ALA A 22 12.31 -16.78 -0.15
CA ALA A 22 11.61 -16.24 -1.31
C ALA A 22 10.12 -16.49 -1.15
N THR A 23 9.30 -15.45 -1.39
CA THR A 23 7.83 -15.54 -1.34
C THR A 23 7.26 -15.00 -2.63
N GLY A 24 6.35 -15.74 -3.23
CA GLY A 24 5.53 -15.30 -4.35
C GLY A 24 4.06 -15.48 -4.02
N SER A 25 3.27 -14.41 -4.20
CA SER A 25 1.83 -14.43 -3.98
C SER A 25 1.10 -13.87 -5.21
N TYR A 26 0.02 -14.51 -5.57
CA TYR A 26 -0.86 -14.05 -6.63
C TYR A 26 -2.30 -14.12 -6.18
N TYR A 27 -3.01 -13.01 -6.31
CA TYR A 27 -4.44 -12.91 -6.06
C TYR A 27 -5.14 -12.36 -7.29
N SER A 28 -6.27 -13.00 -7.70
CA SER A 28 -7.11 -12.50 -8.77
C SER A 28 -8.59 -12.67 -8.41
N ALA A 29 -9.33 -11.58 -8.54
CA ALA A 29 -10.77 -11.54 -8.40
C ALA A 29 -11.40 -10.96 -9.67
N THR A 30 -12.46 -11.58 -10.17
CA THR A 30 -13.25 -11.07 -11.28
C THR A 30 -14.71 -11.01 -10.86
N SER A 31 -15.34 -9.88 -11.07
CA SER A 31 -16.77 -9.68 -10.85
C SER A 31 -17.42 -9.34 -12.18
N TYR A 32 -18.48 -10.05 -12.51
CA TYR A 32 -19.27 -9.81 -13.70
C TYR A 32 -20.69 -9.39 -13.29
N LEU A 33 -21.12 -8.22 -13.72
CA LEU A 33 -22.45 -7.71 -13.48
C LEU A 33 -23.19 -7.55 -14.81
N THR A 34 -24.32 -8.24 -14.95
CA THR A 34 -25.24 -8.05 -16.06
C THR A 34 -26.52 -7.40 -15.53
N THR A 35 -26.84 -6.24 -16.02
CA THR A 35 -28.10 -5.56 -15.71
C THR A 35 -29.08 -5.81 -16.84
N ARG A 36 -30.27 -6.27 -16.50
CA ARG A 36 -31.36 -6.48 -17.44
C ARG A 36 -32.48 -5.51 -17.11
N SER A 37 -33.02 -4.87 -18.12
CA SER A 37 -34.16 -3.95 -17.99
C SER A 37 -35.26 -4.34 -18.98
N LYS A 38 -36.49 -4.12 -18.57
CA LYS A 38 -37.68 -4.21 -19.42
C LYS A 38 -38.46 -2.93 -19.21
N GLU A 39 -38.91 -2.33 -20.30
CA GLU A 39 -39.79 -1.20 -20.28
C GLU A 39 -41.21 -1.65 -20.62
N PHE A 40 -42.20 -1.06 -19.96
CA PHE A 40 -43.60 -1.32 -20.17
C PHE A 40 -44.29 -0.05 -20.61
N ALA A 41 -45.22 -0.15 -21.57
CA ALA A 41 -46.12 0.94 -21.89
C ALA A 41 -47.00 1.27 -20.69
N ALA A 42 -47.10 2.53 -20.34
CA ALA A 42 -48.05 3.04 -19.35
C ALA A 42 -49.10 3.86 -20.06
N TYR A 43 -50.32 3.91 -19.52
CA TYR A 43 -51.42 4.66 -20.09
C TYR A 43 -51.92 5.72 -19.11
N LEU A 44 -51.89 6.96 -19.52
CA LEU A 44 -52.48 8.08 -18.78
C LEU A 44 -53.94 8.28 -19.15
N TYR A 45 -54.81 8.21 -18.16
CA TYR A 45 -56.23 8.54 -18.35
C TYR A 45 -56.43 10.07 -18.43
N LYS A 46 -57.13 10.55 -19.42
CA LYS A 46 -57.42 11.97 -19.62
C LYS A 46 -58.88 12.29 -19.19
N GLU A 47 -59.13 13.55 -18.91
CA GLU A 47 -60.46 14.03 -18.49
C GLU A 47 -61.54 13.84 -19.56
N ASP A 48 -61.15 13.73 -20.83
CA ASP A 48 -62.07 13.44 -21.95
C ASP A 48 -62.48 11.95 -22.07
N GLY A 49 -62.03 11.09 -21.12
CA GLY A 49 -62.28 9.65 -21.10
C GLY A 49 -61.34 8.83 -21.99
N SER A 50 -60.38 9.42 -22.63
CA SER A 50 -59.39 8.76 -23.47
C SER A 50 -58.13 8.32 -22.71
N TYR A 51 -57.37 7.37 -23.27
CA TYR A 51 -56.09 6.94 -22.76
C TYR A 51 -54.98 7.42 -23.70
N GLN A 52 -53.97 8.03 -23.12
CA GLN A 52 -52.75 8.37 -23.85
C GLN A 52 -51.65 7.40 -23.44
N GLN A 53 -51.10 6.64 -24.37
CA GLN A 53 -49.95 5.81 -24.14
C GLN A 53 -48.71 6.65 -23.85
N VAL A 54 -47.98 6.30 -22.79
CA VAL A 54 -46.71 6.90 -22.38
C VAL A 54 -45.67 5.77 -22.35
N GLY A 55 -44.62 5.92 -23.15
CA GLY A 55 -43.62 4.85 -23.33
C GLY A 55 -44.09 3.77 -24.31
N GLU A 56 -43.23 2.81 -24.51
CA GLU A 56 -43.44 1.64 -25.37
C GLU A 56 -43.08 0.35 -24.65
N ASP A 57 -43.77 -0.76 -24.97
CA ASP A 57 -43.33 -2.06 -24.51
C ASP A 57 -42.04 -2.45 -25.24
N LYS A 58 -41.00 -2.71 -24.47
CA LYS A 58 -39.74 -3.22 -25.00
C LYS A 58 -39.43 -4.57 -24.39
N ASP A 59 -38.96 -5.48 -25.20
CA ASP A 59 -38.49 -6.78 -24.73
C ASP A 59 -37.33 -6.63 -23.73
N GLN A 60 -37.22 -7.57 -22.81
CA GLN A 60 -36.15 -7.59 -21.85
C GLN A 60 -34.78 -7.69 -22.54
N GLY A 61 -33.97 -6.67 -22.37
CA GLY A 61 -32.62 -6.56 -22.92
C GLY A 61 -31.56 -6.40 -21.86
N ASN A 62 -30.32 -6.58 -22.24
CA ASN A 62 -29.18 -6.22 -21.40
C ASN A 62 -28.99 -4.71 -21.48
N SER A 63 -29.15 -4.02 -20.35
CA SER A 63 -28.94 -2.56 -20.27
C SER A 63 -27.47 -2.19 -19.95
N GLY A 64 -26.64 -3.14 -19.58
CA GLY A 64 -25.22 -2.94 -19.35
C GLY A 64 -24.53 -4.20 -18.83
N ASN A 65 -23.29 -4.35 -19.25
CA ASN A 65 -22.38 -5.37 -18.72
C ASN A 65 -21.16 -4.66 -18.13
N LYS A 66 -20.79 -5.05 -16.92
CA LYS A 66 -19.59 -4.52 -16.25
C LYS A 66 -18.71 -5.70 -15.85
N ASP A 67 -17.52 -5.73 -16.40
CA ASP A 67 -16.45 -6.68 -16.03
C ASP A 67 -15.45 -5.93 -15.16
N GLN A 68 -15.25 -6.42 -13.95
CA GLN A 68 -14.32 -5.83 -12.98
C GLN A 68 -13.26 -6.86 -12.64
N ARG A 69 -12.01 -6.51 -12.89
CA ARG A 69 -10.85 -7.36 -12.59
C ARG A 69 -9.93 -6.68 -11.62
N TYR A 70 -9.56 -7.42 -10.59
CA TYR A 70 -8.61 -7.01 -9.58
C TYR A 70 -7.52 -8.07 -9.45
N ARG A 71 -6.27 -7.65 -9.51
CA ARG A 71 -5.10 -8.53 -9.38
C ARG A 71 -4.07 -7.93 -8.46
N ILE A 72 -3.50 -8.78 -7.62
CA ILE A 72 -2.31 -8.45 -6.83
C ILE A 72 -1.25 -9.49 -7.14
N THR A 73 -0.05 -9.03 -7.42
CA THR A 73 1.16 -9.87 -7.49
C THR A 73 2.16 -9.35 -6.49
N PHE A 74 2.61 -10.22 -5.59
CA PHE A 74 3.62 -9.90 -4.60
C PHE A 74 4.80 -10.84 -4.74
N LEU A 75 6.00 -10.27 -4.79
CA LEU A 75 7.26 -11.00 -4.81
C LEU A 75 8.15 -10.45 -3.70
N LYS A 76 8.77 -11.33 -2.94
CA LYS A 76 9.71 -10.99 -1.87
C LYS A 76 10.92 -11.90 -1.91
N GLY A 77 12.10 -11.32 -1.83
CA GLY A 77 13.34 -12.00 -1.54
C GLY A 77 13.93 -11.47 -0.24
N ALA A 78 14.40 -12.35 0.62
CA ALA A 78 15.02 -11.96 1.87
C ALA A 78 16.29 -12.78 2.15
N VAL A 79 17.26 -12.11 2.76
CA VAL A 79 18.47 -12.72 3.34
C VAL A 79 18.48 -12.36 4.80
N GLY A 80 18.49 -13.36 5.66
CA GLY A 80 18.51 -13.17 7.11
C GLY A 80 19.68 -13.90 7.76
N TYR A 81 20.17 -13.32 8.81
CA TYR A 81 21.24 -13.84 9.65
C TYR A 81 20.82 -13.68 11.12
N ASP A 82 20.92 -14.73 11.91
CA ASP A 82 20.68 -14.71 13.37
C ASP A 82 21.67 -15.67 14.05
N HIS A 83 22.61 -15.09 14.78
CA HIS A 83 23.64 -15.88 15.45
C HIS A 83 24.02 -15.27 16.79
N SER A 84 24.42 -16.13 17.73
CA SER A 84 24.89 -15.78 19.08
C SER A 84 26.35 -16.09 19.25
N PHE A 85 27.13 -15.09 19.62
CA PHE A 85 28.56 -15.19 19.92
C PHE A 85 28.77 -14.95 21.43
N GLY A 86 28.65 -16.00 22.23
CA GLY A 86 28.71 -15.89 23.68
C GLY A 86 27.58 -15.02 24.21
N LYS A 87 27.92 -13.82 24.74
CA LYS A 87 26.94 -12.84 25.26
C LYS A 87 26.35 -11.92 24.20
N HIS A 88 26.83 -11.99 22.97
CA HIS A 88 26.40 -11.13 21.87
C HIS A 88 25.47 -11.90 20.94
N ARG A 89 24.28 -11.38 20.70
CA ARG A 89 23.39 -11.86 19.67
C ARG A 89 23.19 -10.79 18.62
N VAL A 90 23.40 -11.16 17.36
CA VAL A 90 23.21 -10.29 16.21
C VAL A 90 22.17 -10.92 15.29
N ALA A 91 21.13 -10.17 14.97
CA ALA A 91 20.20 -10.58 13.92
C ALA A 91 20.14 -9.45 12.87
N ALA A 92 20.34 -9.83 11.62
CA ALA A 92 20.26 -8.94 10.47
C ALA A 92 19.31 -9.50 9.42
N LEU A 93 18.52 -8.66 8.79
CA LEU A 93 17.59 -9.03 7.74
C LEU A 93 17.63 -7.99 6.63
N PHE A 94 17.83 -8.43 5.41
CA PHE A 94 17.63 -7.64 4.21
C PHE A 94 16.45 -8.20 3.42
N VAL A 95 15.55 -7.33 2.97
CA VAL A 95 14.36 -7.70 2.20
C VAL A 95 14.28 -6.81 0.96
N ALA A 96 14.04 -7.42 -0.19
CA ALA A 96 13.60 -6.74 -1.39
C ALA A 96 12.21 -7.24 -1.76
N ASP A 97 11.23 -6.36 -1.90
CA ASP A 97 9.87 -6.73 -2.26
C ASP A 97 9.28 -5.86 -3.38
N LEU A 98 8.41 -6.48 -4.15
CA LEU A 98 7.61 -5.86 -5.19
C LEU A 98 6.14 -6.22 -4.95
N ASN A 99 5.30 -5.20 -4.79
CA ASN A 99 3.85 -5.37 -4.74
C ASN A 99 3.23 -4.65 -5.94
N GLN A 100 2.60 -5.41 -6.83
CA GLN A 100 1.96 -4.92 -8.04
C GLN A 100 0.45 -5.11 -7.92
N ILE A 101 -0.30 -4.02 -8.05
CA ILE A 101 -1.75 -4.00 -7.97
C ILE A 101 -2.30 -3.51 -9.30
N GLN A 102 -3.24 -4.26 -9.87
CA GLN A 102 -4.02 -3.88 -11.03
C GLN A 102 -5.50 -3.91 -10.67
N ASP A 103 -6.15 -2.75 -10.70
CA ASP A 103 -7.58 -2.60 -10.47
C ASP A 103 -8.21 -1.92 -11.68
N GLN A 104 -9.02 -2.67 -12.44
CA GLN A 104 -9.69 -2.13 -13.63
C GLN A 104 -10.85 -1.19 -13.29
N ASN A 105 -11.33 -1.21 -12.04
CA ASN A 105 -12.38 -0.29 -11.59
C ASN A 105 -11.85 1.08 -11.23
N VAL A 106 -10.58 1.13 -10.83
CA VAL A 106 -9.89 2.34 -10.43
C VAL A 106 -8.89 2.67 -11.53
N GLN A 107 -8.96 3.89 -12.03
CA GLN A 107 -7.99 4.49 -12.94
C GLN A 107 -7.66 3.64 -14.18
N LYS A 108 -8.68 3.07 -14.81
CA LYS A 108 -8.58 2.33 -16.09
C LYS A 108 -7.61 1.14 -16.06
N GLY A 109 -7.38 0.53 -14.90
CA GLY A 109 -6.55 -0.65 -14.76
C GLY A 109 -5.04 -0.42 -14.87
N TYR A 110 -4.57 0.79 -14.67
CA TYR A 110 -3.14 1.06 -14.61
C TYR A 110 -2.46 0.32 -13.47
N LEU A 111 -1.27 -0.21 -13.75
CA LEU A 111 -0.47 -0.91 -12.76
C LEU A 111 0.07 0.05 -11.69
N ARG A 112 -0.18 -0.30 -10.43
CA ARG A 112 0.36 0.37 -9.26
C ARG A 112 1.43 -0.52 -8.64
N ASN A 113 2.66 -0.03 -8.62
CA ASN A 113 3.81 -0.78 -8.14
C ASN A 113 4.41 -0.10 -6.91
N TYR A 114 4.57 -0.89 -5.87
CA TYR A 114 5.39 -0.56 -4.70
C TYR A 114 6.62 -1.45 -4.72
N THR A 115 7.78 -0.88 -4.60
CA THR A 115 9.06 -1.59 -4.53
C THR A 115 9.81 -1.13 -3.31
N ASN A 116 10.21 -2.04 -2.43
CA ASN A 116 10.91 -1.69 -1.22
C ASN A 116 12.22 -2.48 -1.11
N TYR A 117 13.23 -1.81 -0.61
CA TYR A 117 14.48 -2.39 -0.17
C TYR A 117 14.66 -2.04 1.30
N SER A 118 14.61 -3.04 2.16
CA SER A 118 14.63 -2.86 3.62
C SER A 118 15.77 -3.61 4.25
N GLY A 119 16.49 -2.96 5.15
CA GLY A 119 17.48 -3.57 6.02
C GLY A 119 17.11 -3.37 7.48
N ARG A 120 17.21 -4.40 8.29
CA ARG A 120 16.99 -4.35 9.74
C ARG A 120 18.15 -5.05 10.45
N MET A 121 18.62 -4.45 11.51
CA MET A 121 19.65 -5.02 12.38
C MET A 121 19.22 -4.92 13.83
N ASN A 122 19.30 -6.03 14.55
CA ASN A 122 19.08 -6.12 15.98
C ASN A 122 20.37 -6.59 16.64
N TYR A 123 20.68 -5.97 17.75
CA TYR A 123 21.80 -6.35 18.61
C TYR A 123 21.32 -6.53 20.03
N ASN A 124 21.73 -7.60 20.65
CA ASN A 124 21.46 -7.91 22.05
C ASN A 124 22.77 -8.32 22.74
N TYR A 125 23.06 -7.67 23.84
CA TYR A 125 24.19 -8.00 24.68
C TYR A 125 23.73 -8.49 26.04
N ASP A 126 24.03 -9.78 26.33
CA ASP A 126 23.77 -10.46 27.59
C ASP A 126 22.31 -10.34 28.10
N ASP A 127 21.35 -10.23 27.15
CA ASP A 127 19.93 -9.94 27.41
C ASP A 127 19.69 -8.67 28.27
N ARG A 128 20.68 -7.77 28.35
CA ARG A 128 20.65 -6.52 29.11
C ARG A 128 20.48 -5.31 28.19
N TYR A 129 21.29 -5.21 27.16
CA TYR A 129 21.31 -4.05 26.26
C TYR A 129 20.83 -4.45 24.88
N LEU A 130 19.79 -3.77 24.43
CA LEU A 130 19.14 -4.04 23.17
C LEU A 130 19.25 -2.81 22.27
N ALA A 131 19.62 -2.99 21.03
CA ALA A 131 19.63 -1.95 20.02
C ALA A 131 19.03 -2.47 18.72
N GLU A 132 18.29 -1.60 18.03
CA GLU A 132 17.68 -1.91 16.74
C GLU A 132 17.90 -0.72 15.79
N ALA A 133 18.17 -1.03 14.53
CA ALA A 133 18.17 -0.08 13.44
C ALA A 133 17.44 -0.67 12.24
N VAL A 134 16.64 0.15 11.56
CA VAL A 134 15.93 -0.20 10.34
C VAL A 134 16.10 0.92 9.31
N TYR A 135 16.27 0.53 8.06
CA TYR A 135 16.27 1.44 6.92
C TYR A 135 15.46 0.83 5.79
N THR A 136 14.62 1.64 5.14
CA THR A 136 13.83 1.23 3.99
C THR A 136 13.89 2.31 2.92
N ARG A 137 14.25 1.93 1.71
CA ARG A 137 14.08 2.74 0.51
C ARG A 137 12.84 2.25 -0.22
N GLY A 138 11.76 3.05 -0.18
CA GLY A 138 10.47 2.73 -0.78
C GLY A 138 10.28 3.46 -2.10
N GLY A 139 9.81 2.73 -3.12
CA GLY A 139 9.50 3.25 -4.45
C GLY A 139 8.02 3.11 -4.78
N TYR A 140 7.46 4.15 -5.42
CA TYR A 140 6.07 4.17 -5.87
C TYR A 140 5.98 4.77 -7.28
N ASN A 141 5.47 3.97 -8.24
CA ASN A 141 5.55 4.32 -9.66
C ASN A 141 4.59 5.42 -10.12
N TRP A 142 3.54 5.77 -9.33
CA TRP A 142 2.60 6.82 -9.70
C TRP A 142 3.07 8.24 -9.34
N LEU A 143 4.12 8.37 -8.55
CA LEU A 143 4.79 9.65 -8.32
C LEU A 143 5.59 10.09 -9.55
N ALA A 144 5.86 11.38 -9.63
CA ALA A 144 6.71 11.95 -10.67
C ALA A 144 8.10 11.28 -10.71
N PRO A 145 8.72 11.09 -11.88
CA PRO A 145 9.97 10.34 -12.01
C PRO A 145 11.09 10.74 -11.04
N GLY A 146 11.19 12.00 -10.66
CA GLY A 146 12.18 12.48 -9.69
C GLY A 146 11.83 12.21 -8.22
N ASN A 147 10.57 11.89 -7.90
CA ASN A 147 10.04 11.79 -6.53
C ASN A 147 9.53 10.38 -6.18
N ARG A 148 9.81 9.39 -7.04
CA ARG A 148 9.30 8.02 -6.87
C ARG A 148 9.88 7.28 -5.68
N TRP A 149 11.04 7.69 -5.18
CA TRP A 149 11.76 7.02 -4.12
C TRP A 149 11.82 7.89 -2.88
N ALA A 150 11.61 7.27 -1.73
CA ALA A 150 11.75 7.91 -0.43
C ALA A 150 12.50 6.98 0.53
N ASP A 151 13.24 7.60 1.44
CA ASP A 151 14.05 6.92 2.43
C ASP A 151 13.40 7.04 3.81
N TYR A 152 13.20 5.91 4.45
CA TYR A 152 12.63 5.78 5.78
C TYR A 152 13.63 5.08 6.69
N TRP A 153 13.70 5.49 7.93
CA TRP A 153 14.63 4.87 8.87
C TRP A 153 14.14 4.98 10.31
N GLY A 154 14.64 4.11 11.13
CA GLY A 154 14.35 4.14 12.56
C GLY A 154 15.46 3.49 13.35
N MET A 155 15.58 3.90 14.60
CA MET A 155 16.49 3.32 15.57
C MET A 155 15.84 3.26 16.92
N GLY A 156 16.22 2.28 17.72
CA GLY A 156 15.72 2.10 19.07
C GLY A 156 16.79 1.47 19.96
N ALA A 157 16.67 1.77 21.23
CA ALA A 157 17.47 1.13 22.28
C ALA A 157 16.57 0.81 23.48
N ALA A 158 16.89 -0.27 24.16
CA ALA A 158 16.26 -0.68 25.40
C ALA A 158 17.29 -1.29 26.36
N TRP A 159 17.03 -1.13 27.63
CA TRP A 159 17.84 -1.73 28.69
C TRP A 159 16.96 -2.63 29.55
N ASN A 160 17.29 -3.90 29.61
CA ASN A 160 16.64 -4.86 30.53
C ASN A 160 17.29 -4.74 31.93
N GLY A 161 16.95 -3.69 32.66
CA GLY A 161 17.52 -3.40 33.97
C GLY A 161 17.29 -4.54 34.98
N HIS A 162 16.17 -5.26 34.85
CA HIS A 162 15.89 -6.42 35.71
C HIS A 162 16.90 -7.58 35.57
N ASN A 163 17.73 -7.59 34.53
CA ASN A 163 18.79 -8.57 34.35
C ASN A 163 20.13 -8.16 35.02
N GLU A 164 20.23 -6.93 35.51
CA GLU A 164 21.40 -6.48 36.24
C GLU A 164 21.41 -7.05 37.68
N SER A 165 22.58 -7.44 38.17
CA SER A 165 22.75 -8.06 39.51
C SER A 165 22.24 -7.13 40.62
N PHE A 166 22.57 -5.84 40.54
CA PHE A 166 22.16 -4.85 41.54
C PHE A 166 20.63 -4.60 41.58
N VAL A 167 19.93 -4.79 40.44
CA VAL A 167 18.46 -4.68 40.39
C VAL A 167 17.81 -5.95 40.93
N LYS A 168 18.36 -7.11 40.59
CA LYS A 168 17.89 -8.40 41.12
C LYS A 168 18.00 -8.50 42.66
N GLU A 169 19.05 -7.95 43.22
CA GLU A 169 19.25 -7.94 44.69
C GLU A 169 18.19 -7.08 45.42
N LEU A 170 17.65 -6.07 44.78
CA LEU A 170 16.57 -5.23 45.34
C LEU A 170 15.25 -6.01 45.49
N ASN A 171 15.02 -7.04 44.68
CA ASN A 171 13.82 -7.89 44.68
C ASN A 171 12.48 -7.13 44.62
N ILE A 172 12.49 -5.92 44.02
CA ILE A 172 11.34 -5.02 43.91
C ILE A 172 10.68 -5.13 42.55
N PHE A 173 11.48 -5.29 41.47
CA PHE A 173 11.02 -5.28 40.10
C PHE A 173 11.06 -6.69 39.49
N SER A 174 9.91 -7.18 39.02
CA SER A 174 9.82 -8.38 38.17
C SER A 174 10.25 -8.06 36.74
N THR A 175 9.97 -6.85 36.27
CA THR A 175 10.39 -6.33 34.98
C THR A 175 10.77 -4.85 35.13
N LEU A 176 11.91 -4.48 34.55
CA LEU A 176 12.36 -3.09 34.45
C LEU A 176 13.03 -2.93 33.09
N LYS A 177 12.33 -2.29 32.15
CA LYS A 177 12.81 -2.13 30.77
C LYS A 177 12.52 -0.73 30.23
N PRO A 178 13.33 0.28 30.53
CA PRO A 178 13.27 1.55 29.83
C PRO A 178 13.66 1.37 28.37
N ARG A 179 12.97 2.08 27.48
CA ARG A 179 13.15 2.04 26.03
C ARG A 179 12.95 3.40 25.40
N ILE A 180 13.70 3.65 24.34
CA ILE A 180 13.57 4.84 23.51
C ILE A 180 13.67 4.42 22.04
N SER A 181 12.85 5.01 21.19
CA SER A 181 12.97 4.84 19.75
C SER A 181 12.61 6.11 19.01
N TYR A 182 13.26 6.32 17.87
CA TYR A 182 12.96 7.39 16.94
C TYR A 182 12.84 6.81 15.53
N ALA A 183 11.80 7.21 14.81
CA ALA A 183 11.58 6.74 13.44
C ALA A 183 11.08 7.86 12.54
N VAL A 184 11.54 7.82 11.30
CA VAL A 184 11.03 8.58 10.17
C VAL A 184 10.33 7.59 9.26
N THR A 185 9.00 7.68 9.19
CA THR A 185 8.13 6.81 8.39
C THR A 185 7.38 7.63 7.37
N GLY A 186 6.81 7.01 6.36
CA GLY A 186 6.01 7.73 5.40
C GLY A 186 5.18 6.82 4.52
N GLN A 187 4.33 7.45 3.71
CA GLN A 187 3.47 6.79 2.76
C GLN A 187 3.35 7.61 1.49
N ALA A 188 3.36 6.95 0.34
CA ALA A 188 3.06 7.56 -0.94
C ALA A 188 1.60 7.23 -1.31
N ILE A 189 0.74 8.26 -1.32
CA ILE A 189 -0.65 8.15 -1.75
C ILE A 189 -0.87 9.23 -2.81
N CYS A 190 -1.19 8.83 -4.02
CA CYS A 190 -1.59 9.74 -5.10
C CYS A 190 -2.38 8.95 -6.16
N ASP A 191 -3.12 9.69 -6.96
CA ASP A 191 -3.81 9.15 -8.12
C ASP A 191 -2.85 8.96 -9.31
N TYR A 192 -3.28 8.12 -10.27
CA TYR A 192 -2.47 7.87 -11.47
C TYR A 192 -2.23 9.16 -12.25
N ALA A 193 -0.96 9.44 -12.49
CA ALA A 193 -0.52 10.62 -13.25
C ALA A 193 -0.99 11.97 -12.68
N GLU A 194 -1.34 12.04 -11.40
CA GLU A 194 -1.75 13.28 -10.71
C GLU A 194 -0.70 14.41 -10.81
N TYR A 195 0.57 14.04 -11.00
CA TYR A 195 1.65 14.99 -11.26
C TYR A 195 1.63 15.59 -12.67
N LYS A 196 0.77 15.07 -13.58
CA LYS A 196 0.62 15.60 -14.93
C LYS A 196 -0.54 16.59 -14.99
N GLN A 197 -0.33 17.63 -15.74
CA GLN A 197 -1.41 18.56 -16.06
C GLN A 197 -2.41 17.89 -17.00
N SER A 198 -3.69 17.94 -16.68
CA SER A 198 -4.78 17.45 -17.51
C SER A 198 -5.74 18.58 -17.88
N TYR A 199 -6.26 18.51 -19.08
CA TYR A 199 -7.25 19.45 -19.59
C TYR A 199 -8.48 18.69 -20.06
N SER A 200 -9.66 19.20 -19.70
CA SER A 200 -10.92 18.75 -20.29
C SER A 200 -11.48 19.79 -21.25
N THR A 201 -12.24 19.30 -22.22
CA THR A 201 -13.00 20.17 -23.11
C THR A 201 -14.47 20.13 -22.73
N SER A 202 -15.05 21.29 -22.50
CA SER A 202 -16.50 21.44 -22.32
C SER A 202 -17.08 22.36 -23.40
N LYS A 203 -18.28 22.03 -23.85
CA LYS A 203 -19.03 22.94 -24.75
C LYS A 203 -19.53 24.14 -23.93
N VAL A 204 -19.09 25.31 -24.28
CA VAL A 204 -19.51 26.57 -23.66
C VAL A 204 -20.35 27.37 -24.66
N HIS A 205 -21.46 27.89 -24.19
CA HIS A 205 -22.25 28.83 -24.99
C HIS A 205 -21.49 30.15 -25.10
N VAL A 206 -21.10 30.52 -26.33
CA VAL A 206 -20.53 31.83 -26.63
C VAL A 206 -21.66 32.76 -27.00
N TYR A 207 -21.72 33.92 -26.38
CA TYR A 207 -22.78 34.92 -26.63
C TYR A 207 -22.79 35.30 -28.13
N GLY A 208 -23.88 34.96 -28.84
CA GLY A 208 -24.08 35.31 -30.26
C GLY A 208 -23.44 34.36 -31.29
N GLY A 209 -22.89 33.19 -30.85
CA GLY A 209 -22.26 32.23 -31.74
C GLY A 209 -22.62 30.76 -31.43
N PRO A 210 -22.16 29.81 -32.26
CA PRO A 210 -22.30 28.37 -32.00
C PRO A 210 -21.51 27.95 -30.77
N PHE A 211 -21.92 26.83 -30.18
CA PHE A 211 -21.17 26.21 -29.04
C PHE A 211 -19.72 25.95 -29.43
N ASP A 212 -18.80 26.56 -28.72
CA ASP A 212 -17.37 26.33 -28.90
C ASP A 212 -16.80 25.45 -27.76
N ASN A 213 -15.72 24.78 -28.04
CA ASN A 213 -15.06 23.94 -27.04
C ASN A 213 -14.11 24.80 -26.19
N LYS A 214 -14.39 24.90 -24.90
CA LYS A 214 -13.46 25.51 -23.94
C LYS A 214 -12.58 24.47 -23.30
N TRP A 215 -11.27 24.67 -23.33
CA TRP A 215 -10.31 23.91 -22.56
C TRP A 215 -10.29 24.43 -21.13
N THR A 216 -10.53 23.55 -20.20
CA THR A 216 -10.47 23.86 -18.76
C THR A 216 -9.41 22.97 -18.13
N GLU A 217 -8.54 23.56 -17.33
CA GLU A 217 -7.58 22.81 -16.53
C GLU A 217 -8.32 22.03 -15.45
N GLU A 218 -8.23 20.69 -15.48
CA GLU A 218 -8.87 19.81 -14.50
C GLU A 218 -8.04 19.65 -13.25
N ASN A 219 -6.71 19.53 -13.40
CA ASN A 219 -5.79 19.34 -12.28
C ASN A 219 -4.73 20.43 -12.28
N LYS A 220 -4.57 21.09 -11.16
CA LYS A 220 -3.37 21.88 -10.91
C LYS A 220 -2.19 20.93 -10.86
N THR A 221 -1.16 21.22 -11.65
CA THR A 221 0.05 20.38 -11.72
C THR A 221 0.66 20.19 -10.33
N ALA A 222 0.54 18.99 -9.78
CA ALA A 222 1.18 18.60 -8.53
C ALA A 222 2.60 18.03 -8.79
N SER A 223 3.40 18.75 -9.58
CA SER A 223 4.76 18.33 -9.97
C SER A 223 5.70 18.08 -8.79
N ARG A 224 5.34 18.55 -7.59
CA ARG A 224 6.09 18.38 -6.34
C ARG A 224 5.43 17.40 -5.37
N LEU A 225 4.58 16.51 -5.87
CA LEU A 225 3.98 15.49 -5.03
C LEU A 225 5.08 14.56 -4.49
N ASN A 226 5.29 14.61 -3.19
CA ASN A 226 6.25 13.80 -2.45
C ASN A 226 5.50 12.85 -1.52
N PRO A 227 6.11 11.73 -1.12
CA PRO A 227 5.56 10.92 -0.04
C PRO A 227 5.38 11.75 1.24
N GLU A 228 4.29 11.49 1.95
CA GLU A 228 4.09 12.05 3.28
C GLU A 228 5.12 11.46 4.25
N ILE A 229 5.66 12.28 5.14
CA ILE A 229 6.67 11.88 6.11
C ILE A 229 6.18 12.19 7.52
N ALA A 230 6.22 11.18 8.39
CA ALA A 230 5.95 11.29 9.81
C ALA A 230 7.20 10.98 10.63
N LYS A 231 7.50 11.84 11.60
CA LYS A 231 8.59 11.65 12.57
C LYS A 231 8.00 11.26 13.90
N LYS A 232 8.47 10.16 14.49
CA LYS A 232 7.91 9.59 15.71
C LYS A 232 9.02 9.38 16.74
N LEU A 233 8.84 9.91 17.94
CA LEU A 233 9.65 9.62 19.11
C LEU A 233 8.79 8.86 20.11
N ASN A 234 9.27 7.71 20.57
CA ASN A 234 8.65 6.93 21.63
C ASN A 234 9.63 6.76 22.78
N VAL A 235 9.15 7.00 24.00
CA VAL A 235 9.85 6.72 25.24
C VAL A 235 8.91 5.93 26.12
N GLY A 236 9.39 4.84 26.73
CA GLY A 236 8.58 3.96 27.55
C GLY A 236 9.41 3.28 28.62
N ILE A 237 8.70 2.74 29.61
CA ILE A 237 9.25 1.88 30.66
C ILE A 237 8.24 0.77 30.89
N ASP A 238 8.70 -0.46 30.93
CA ASP A 238 7.93 -1.66 31.19
C ASP A 238 8.39 -2.30 32.50
#